data_968b342c7382dad8da1afa5656cbba51
#
_entry.id   968b342c7382dad8da1afa5656cbba51
#
_cell.length_a   1.000
_cell.length_b   1.000
_cell.length_c   1.000
_cell.angle_alpha   90.00
_cell.angle_beta   90.00
_cell.angle_gamma   90.00
#
_symmetry.space_group_name_H-M   'P 1'
#
loop_
_entity.id
_entity.type
_entity.pdbx_description
1 polymer ?
#
loop_
_entity_poly.entity_id
_entity_poly.type
_entity_poly.pdbx_seq_one_letter_code
_entity_poly.pdbx_strand_id
1 'polypeptide(L)'
;MSDTQEAQVSSDVPTVFQADDQLSEAVVAPASRDADSTGVVHQKVGAVLDLDDGGRAVMQHVDKPDEMIGLGRDGADDRESVVLDPVSGIAAYASPEEEFTDVPVLRDDGTVQAHTVIDTPGAPTRFEYTVDIPEGGHLEMVGTSVLILNAQGDMVGGIAPAWAKDAVGNDVPTHYEIDGVTLTQVVEHDLSFAYPVTADPWLGINLFGHVDKDTYGDRPRVNASLSAWGWSVYSGASVGGPAKGQQILNTSGLSEVLSRGQDSRDAFYGKASMYSQCACHALGAVAAGQWNRERIRPNLTVPWTTNLANHRCNGNHSNGGV
;
A
#
# COMPACT_ATOMS: atom_id res chain seq x y z
N MET A 1 -12.71 -22.12 -20.51
CA MET A 1 -13.01 -22.21 -19.08
C MET A 1 -14.04 -23.31 -18.83
N SER A 2 -13.91 -24.09 -17.78
CA SER A 2 -14.91 -25.10 -17.43
C SER A 2 -16.04 -24.47 -16.61
N ASP A 3 -17.28 -25.01 -16.70
CA ASP A 3 -18.42 -24.56 -15.89
C ASP A 3 -18.09 -24.56 -14.37
N THR A 4 -17.14 -25.38 -13.95
CA THR A 4 -16.67 -25.50 -12.57
C THR A 4 -15.84 -24.28 -12.14
N GLN A 5 -14.99 -23.75 -13.02
CA GLN A 5 -14.18 -22.56 -12.77
C GLN A 5 -15.05 -21.30 -12.66
N GLU A 6 -16.04 -21.15 -13.55
CA GLU A 6 -17.00 -20.02 -13.47
C GLU A 6 -17.82 -20.06 -12.18
N ALA A 7 -18.26 -21.24 -11.75
CA ALA A 7 -19.01 -21.39 -10.52
C ALA A 7 -18.17 -21.05 -9.29
N GLN A 8 -16.92 -21.51 -9.23
CA GLN A 8 -15.99 -21.22 -8.15
C GLN A 8 -15.74 -19.71 -8.04
N VAL A 9 -15.32 -19.09 -9.11
CA VAL A 9 -15.06 -17.65 -9.17
C VAL A 9 -16.28 -16.83 -8.75
N SER A 10 -17.48 -17.20 -9.20
CA SER A 10 -18.74 -16.51 -8.85
C SER A 10 -19.07 -16.59 -7.36
N SER A 11 -18.58 -17.61 -6.65
CA SER A 11 -18.76 -17.77 -5.20
C SER A 11 -17.69 -17.03 -4.40
N ASP A 12 -16.46 -16.94 -4.91
CA ASP A 12 -15.29 -16.52 -4.14
C ASP A 12 -15.12 -14.99 -4.07
N VAL A 13 -15.45 -14.29 -5.14
CA VAL A 13 -15.32 -12.82 -5.17
C VAL A 13 -16.15 -12.12 -4.10
N PRO A 14 -17.42 -12.45 -3.85
CA PRO A 14 -18.18 -11.87 -2.75
C PRO A 14 -17.53 -12.09 -1.39
N THR A 15 -16.79 -13.18 -1.19
CA THR A 15 -16.15 -13.51 0.10
C THR A 15 -14.97 -12.57 0.39
N VAL A 16 -14.24 -12.10 -0.63
CA VAL A 16 -13.18 -11.11 -0.48
C VAL A 16 -13.73 -9.83 0.13
N PHE A 17 -14.85 -9.32 -0.39
CA PHE A 17 -15.49 -8.09 0.13
C PHE A 17 -16.11 -8.27 1.53
N GLN A 18 -16.39 -9.51 1.95
CA GLN A 18 -16.88 -9.80 3.30
C GLN A 18 -15.74 -9.97 4.30
N ALA A 19 -14.62 -10.55 3.88
CA ALA A 19 -13.47 -10.82 4.73
C ALA A 19 -12.63 -9.57 5.01
N ASP A 20 -12.52 -8.67 4.03
CA ASP A 20 -11.77 -7.42 4.16
C ASP A 20 -12.72 -6.26 4.51
N ASP A 21 -12.80 -5.91 5.79
CA ASP A 21 -13.61 -4.79 6.29
C ASP A 21 -13.19 -3.42 5.71
N GLN A 22 -11.98 -3.32 5.15
CA GLN A 22 -11.44 -2.11 4.53
C GLN A 22 -11.70 -2.08 3.02
N LEU A 23 -12.08 -3.21 2.44
CA LEU A 23 -12.37 -3.33 1.02
C LEU A 23 -13.88 -3.13 0.79
N SER A 24 -14.23 -2.06 0.11
CA SER A 24 -15.58 -1.83 -0.38
C SER A 24 -15.52 -1.48 -1.87
N GLU A 25 -16.63 -1.58 -2.58
CA GLU A 25 -16.70 -1.18 -3.99
C GLU A 25 -16.21 0.26 -4.23
N ALA A 26 -16.33 1.14 -3.21
CA ALA A 26 -15.89 2.53 -3.29
C ALA A 26 -14.36 2.70 -3.23
N VAL A 27 -13.62 1.70 -2.75
CA VAL A 27 -12.15 1.75 -2.68
C VAL A 27 -11.46 0.99 -3.81
N VAL A 28 -12.21 0.30 -4.66
CA VAL A 28 -11.68 -0.31 -5.88
C VAL A 28 -11.44 0.77 -6.92
N ALA A 29 -10.28 0.76 -7.55
CA ALA A 29 -9.96 1.75 -8.58
C ALA A 29 -10.96 1.66 -9.75
N PRO A 30 -11.48 2.80 -10.22
CA PRO A 30 -12.30 2.78 -11.42
C PRO A 30 -11.45 2.26 -12.58
N ALA A 31 -11.89 1.16 -13.20
CA ALA A 31 -11.22 0.57 -14.34
C ALA A 31 -11.15 1.56 -15.49
N SER A 32 -9.97 1.99 -15.88
CA SER A 32 -9.73 2.55 -17.19
C SER A 32 -9.05 1.49 -18.05
N ARG A 33 -9.83 0.76 -18.85
CA ARG A 33 -9.25 -0.05 -19.90
C ARG A 33 -8.84 0.87 -21.05
N ASP A 34 -7.57 0.89 -21.36
CA ASP A 34 -7.16 1.26 -22.70
C ASP A 34 -7.70 0.20 -23.66
N ALA A 35 -8.26 0.61 -24.79
CA ALA A 35 -8.93 -0.30 -25.74
C ALA A 35 -8.00 -1.40 -26.29
N ASP A 36 -6.68 -1.26 -26.10
CA ASP A 36 -5.64 -2.18 -26.55
C ASP A 36 -4.83 -2.79 -25.39
N SER A 37 -5.17 -2.53 -24.10
CA SER A 37 -4.43 -3.08 -22.96
C SER A 37 -5.27 -4.10 -22.19
N THR A 38 -4.63 -5.19 -21.82
CA THR A 38 -5.17 -6.29 -21.03
C THR A 38 -5.16 -6.00 -19.53
N GLY A 39 -4.75 -4.80 -19.12
CA GLY A 39 -4.55 -4.40 -17.73
C GLY A 39 -5.53 -3.36 -17.20
N VAL A 40 -5.70 -3.34 -15.88
CA VAL A 40 -6.36 -2.28 -15.13
C VAL A 40 -5.30 -1.26 -14.69
N VAL A 41 -5.47 0.01 -15.06
CA VAL A 41 -4.48 1.05 -14.81
C VAL A 41 -5.04 2.09 -13.85
N HIS A 42 -4.29 2.37 -12.78
CA HIS A 42 -4.55 3.51 -11.91
C HIS A 42 -3.79 4.75 -12.41
N GLN A 43 -4.48 5.65 -13.11
CA GLN A 43 -3.86 6.77 -13.82
C GLN A 43 -3.08 7.77 -12.95
N LYS A 44 -3.40 7.89 -11.66
CA LYS A 44 -2.77 8.90 -10.78
C LYS A 44 -1.49 8.44 -10.11
N VAL A 45 -1.29 7.14 -9.94
CA VAL A 45 -0.17 6.58 -9.16
C VAL A 45 0.71 5.61 -9.95
N GLY A 46 0.45 5.42 -11.25
CA GLY A 46 1.26 4.55 -12.10
C GLY A 46 1.20 3.07 -11.70
N ALA A 47 0.12 2.64 -11.06
CA ALA A 47 -0.11 1.23 -10.74
C ALA A 47 -0.86 0.55 -11.88
N VAL A 48 -0.41 -0.62 -12.26
CA VAL A 48 -1.02 -1.47 -13.30
C VAL A 48 -1.23 -2.85 -12.74
N LEU A 49 -2.42 -3.40 -12.94
CA LEU A 49 -2.73 -4.79 -12.70
C LEU A 49 -2.85 -5.49 -14.07
N ASP A 50 -1.88 -6.34 -14.40
CA ASP A 50 -1.87 -7.09 -15.66
C ASP A 50 -2.76 -8.32 -15.53
N LEU A 51 -3.83 -8.33 -16.32
CA LEU A 51 -4.81 -9.41 -16.28
C LEU A 51 -4.39 -10.65 -17.09
N ASP A 52 -3.47 -10.50 -18.04
CA ASP A 52 -2.96 -11.63 -18.85
C ASP A 52 -1.76 -12.32 -18.18
N ASP A 53 -1.11 -11.63 -17.22
CA ASP A 53 0.00 -12.17 -16.42
C ASP A 53 -0.49 -12.55 -15.00
N GLY A 54 -1.51 -13.39 -14.94
CA GLY A 54 -2.03 -13.97 -13.69
C GLY A 54 -2.43 -12.94 -12.62
N GLY A 55 -2.75 -11.71 -13.03
CA GLY A 55 -3.05 -10.62 -12.10
C GLY A 55 -1.81 -10.01 -11.45
N ARG A 56 -0.64 -10.07 -12.12
CA ARG A 56 0.56 -9.40 -11.64
C ARG A 56 0.34 -7.91 -11.50
N ALA A 57 0.64 -7.40 -10.33
CA ALA A 57 0.61 -5.97 -10.06
C ALA A 57 1.99 -5.36 -10.27
N VAL A 58 2.05 -4.25 -11.00
CA VAL A 58 3.26 -3.44 -11.17
C VAL A 58 2.96 -2.02 -10.74
N MET A 59 3.79 -1.48 -9.89
CA MET A 59 3.68 -0.11 -9.40
C MET A 59 4.94 0.67 -9.73
N GLN A 60 4.75 1.87 -10.26
CA GLN A 60 5.83 2.77 -10.62
C GLN A 60 5.71 4.07 -9.83
N HIS A 61 6.78 4.48 -9.20
CA HIS A 61 6.82 5.79 -8.57
C HIS A 61 6.80 6.88 -9.66
N VAL A 62 5.85 7.81 -9.59
CA VAL A 62 5.61 8.82 -10.66
C VAL A 62 6.87 9.62 -11.02
N ASP A 63 7.70 9.93 -10.03
CA ASP A 63 8.92 10.73 -10.22
C ASP A 63 10.21 9.90 -10.27
N LYS A 64 10.13 8.59 -10.10
CA LYS A 64 11.26 7.66 -10.09
C LYS A 64 10.90 6.40 -10.87
N PRO A 65 10.82 6.48 -12.20
CA PRO A 65 10.39 5.35 -13.02
C PRO A 65 11.33 4.13 -12.94
N ASP A 66 12.57 4.33 -12.52
CA ASP A 66 13.52 3.25 -12.29
C ASP A 66 13.32 2.51 -10.96
N GLU A 67 12.50 3.04 -10.05
CA GLU A 67 12.11 2.41 -8.79
C GLU A 67 10.75 1.70 -8.91
N MET A 68 10.65 0.79 -9.87
CA MET A 68 9.46 -0.04 -10.07
C MET A 68 9.45 -1.21 -9.10
N ILE A 69 8.27 -1.50 -8.53
CA ILE A 69 8.03 -2.69 -7.71
C ILE A 69 6.83 -3.46 -8.25
N GLY A 70 6.75 -4.74 -7.95
CA GLY A 70 5.64 -5.57 -8.38
C GLY A 70 5.39 -6.74 -7.44
N LEU A 71 4.23 -7.35 -7.61
CA LEU A 71 3.84 -8.55 -6.90
C LEU A 71 3.03 -9.44 -7.85
N GLY A 72 3.45 -10.67 -8.02
CA GLY A 72 2.74 -11.66 -8.82
C GLY A 72 2.83 -13.02 -8.16
N ARG A 73 1.81 -13.85 -8.34
CA ARG A 73 1.86 -15.24 -7.87
C ARG A 73 2.73 -16.07 -8.81
N ASP A 74 3.60 -16.89 -8.25
CA ASP A 74 4.40 -17.82 -9.03
C ASP A 74 3.52 -18.87 -9.74
N GLY A 75 3.81 -19.13 -11.02
CA GLY A 75 3.05 -20.09 -11.84
C GLY A 75 1.64 -19.65 -12.23
N ALA A 76 1.35 -18.34 -12.16
CA ALA A 76 0.05 -17.80 -12.55
C ALA A 76 -0.11 -17.59 -14.06
N ASP A 77 0.97 -17.54 -14.81
CA ASP A 77 1.02 -17.16 -16.24
C ASP A 77 0.16 -18.04 -17.15
N ASP A 78 -0.06 -19.29 -16.77
CA ASP A 78 -0.86 -20.26 -17.54
C ASP A 78 -2.33 -20.34 -17.09
N ARG A 79 -2.76 -19.56 -16.10
CA ARG A 79 -4.14 -19.59 -15.59
C ARG A 79 -5.06 -18.67 -16.38
N GLU A 80 -6.21 -19.18 -16.77
CA GLU A 80 -7.24 -18.37 -17.42
C GLU A 80 -7.87 -17.39 -16.41
N SER A 81 -7.85 -16.10 -16.74
CA SER A 81 -8.54 -15.08 -15.95
C SER A 81 -10.04 -15.06 -16.23
N VAL A 82 -10.82 -14.85 -15.19
CA VAL A 82 -12.23 -14.50 -15.29
C VAL A 82 -12.41 -13.05 -14.88
N VAL A 83 -12.72 -12.20 -15.83
CA VAL A 83 -13.10 -10.81 -15.53
C VAL A 83 -14.53 -10.83 -15.00
N LEU A 84 -14.68 -10.56 -13.70
CA LEU A 84 -15.96 -10.67 -13.00
C LEU A 84 -16.79 -9.41 -13.05
N ASP A 85 -16.12 -8.27 -13.06
CA ASP A 85 -16.79 -6.98 -13.19
C ASP A 85 -16.04 -6.10 -14.19
N PRO A 86 -16.60 -5.91 -15.39
CA PRO A 86 -15.99 -5.04 -16.40
C PRO A 86 -15.96 -3.56 -15.95
N VAL A 87 -16.68 -3.19 -14.90
CA VAL A 87 -16.72 -1.82 -14.38
C VAL A 87 -15.62 -1.59 -13.34
N SER A 88 -15.45 -2.51 -12.40
CA SER A 88 -14.40 -2.43 -11.36
C SER A 88 -13.06 -3.01 -11.80
N GLY A 89 -13.04 -3.80 -12.89
CA GLY A 89 -11.82 -4.45 -13.38
C GLY A 89 -11.30 -5.57 -12.49
N ILE A 90 -12.13 -6.12 -11.60
CA ILE A 90 -11.78 -7.25 -10.76
C ILE A 90 -11.67 -8.50 -11.64
N ALA A 91 -10.53 -9.18 -11.57
CA ALA A 91 -10.31 -10.48 -12.17
C ALA A 91 -10.06 -11.51 -11.09
N ALA A 92 -10.37 -12.78 -11.40
CA ALA A 92 -10.07 -13.90 -10.53
C ALA A 92 -9.43 -15.03 -11.32
N TYR A 93 -8.55 -15.77 -10.67
CA TYR A 93 -7.74 -16.82 -11.23
C TYR A 93 -7.96 -18.10 -10.42
N ALA A 94 -8.87 -18.94 -10.86
CA ALA A 94 -9.19 -20.17 -10.16
C ALA A 94 -8.11 -21.23 -10.37
N SER A 95 -7.77 -21.94 -9.32
CA SER A 95 -6.94 -23.16 -9.31
C SER A 95 -7.75 -24.33 -8.73
N PRO A 96 -8.69 -24.91 -9.50
CA PRO A 96 -9.65 -25.88 -8.97
C PRO A 96 -9.01 -27.18 -8.46
N GLU A 97 -7.85 -27.57 -9.03
CA GLU A 97 -7.12 -28.76 -8.59
C GLU A 97 -6.42 -28.53 -7.24
N GLU A 98 -6.13 -27.27 -6.89
CA GLU A 98 -5.49 -26.87 -5.65
C GLU A 98 -6.49 -26.24 -4.66
N GLU A 99 -7.76 -26.10 -5.05
CA GLU A 99 -8.86 -25.64 -4.21
C GLU A 99 -8.66 -24.24 -3.65
N PHE A 100 -8.15 -23.30 -4.47
CA PHE A 100 -8.09 -21.88 -4.16
C PHE A 100 -8.32 -20.99 -5.39
N THR A 101 -8.64 -19.71 -5.15
CA THR A 101 -8.83 -18.68 -6.17
C THR A 101 -8.05 -17.44 -5.77
N ASP A 102 -7.25 -16.88 -6.69
CA ASP A 102 -6.61 -15.58 -6.51
C ASP A 102 -7.50 -14.46 -7.05
N VAL A 103 -7.64 -13.40 -6.26
CA VAL A 103 -8.45 -12.21 -6.60
C VAL A 103 -7.62 -10.95 -6.32
N PRO A 104 -6.73 -10.55 -7.22
CA PRO A 104 -6.00 -9.29 -7.08
C PRO A 104 -6.93 -8.10 -7.27
N VAL A 105 -6.81 -7.12 -6.39
CA VAL A 105 -7.62 -5.89 -6.40
C VAL A 105 -6.72 -4.67 -6.39
N LEU A 106 -6.86 -3.82 -7.40
CA LEU A 106 -6.25 -2.50 -7.44
C LEU A 106 -7.16 -1.50 -6.73
N ARG A 107 -6.66 -0.85 -5.68
CA ARG A 107 -7.43 0.10 -4.85
C ARG A 107 -7.37 1.52 -5.42
N ASP A 108 -8.29 2.37 -4.99
CA ASP A 108 -8.39 3.78 -5.41
C ASP A 108 -7.23 4.66 -4.95
N ASP A 109 -6.48 4.23 -3.94
CA ASP A 109 -5.24 4.86 -3.48
C ASP A 109 -3.99 4.34 -4.22
N GLY A 110 -4.16 3.39 -5.16
CA GLY A 110 -3.11 2.80 -5.97
C GLY A 110 -2.34 1.67 -5.29
N THR A 111 -2.76 1.23 -4.11
CA THR A 111 -2.25 -0.01 -3.51
C THR A 111 -2.91 -1.24 -4.14
N VAL A 112 -2.27 -2.39 -4.00
CA VAL A 112 -2.80 -3.67 -4.50
C VAL A 112 -2.93 -4.67 -3.38
N GLN A 113 -4.07 -5.34 -3.31
CA GLN A 113 -4.28 -6.50 -2.47
C GLN A 113 -4.40 -7.74 -3.35
N ALA A 114 -3.54 -8.73 -3.10
CA ALA A 114 -3.55 -10.00 -3.83
C ALA A 114 -4.26 -11.06 -2.98
N HIS A 115 -5.59 -10.96 -2.91
CA HIS A 115 -6.38 -11.91 -2.11
C HIS A 115 -6.28 -13.32 -2.65
N THR A 116 -6.21 -14.28 -1.73
CA THR A 116 -6.35 -15.72 -2.00
C THR A 116 -7.52 -16.24 -1.20
N VAL A 117 -8.51 -16.78 -1.90
CA VAL A 117 -9.67 -17.48 -1.33
C VAL A 117 -9.36 -18.98 -1.30
N ILE A 118 -9.30 -19.54 -0.13
CA ILE A 118 -8.96 -20.93 0.16
C ILE A 118 -10.25 -21.67 0.44
N ASP A 119 -10.63 -22.61 -0.44
CA ASP A 119 -11.98 -23.18 -0.46
C ASP A 119 -12.19 -24.29 0.56
N THR A 120 -11.14 -25.06 0.83
CA THR A 120 -11.26 -26.26 1.65
C THR A 120 -10.03 -26.44 2.57
N PRO A 121 -10.15 -27.29 3.61
CA PRO A 121 -9.02 -27.66 4.43
C PRO A 121 -7.92 -28.47 3.70
N GLY A 122 -8.20 -28.96 2.50
CA GLY A 122 -7.26 -29.71 1.67
C GLY A 122 -6.35 -28.84 0.81
N ALA A 123 -6.69 -27.56 0.67
CA ALA A 123 -5.91 -26.58 -0.10
C ALA A 123 -4.51 -26.36 0.48
N PRO A 124 -3.57 -25.81 -0.30
CA PRO A 124 -2.24 -25.45 0.19
C PRO A 124 -2.28 -24.49 1.37
N THR A 125 -1.30 -24.61 2.25
CA THR A 125 -1.07 -23.66 3.37
C THR A 125 0.02 -22.64 3.07
N ARG A 126 0.66 -22.72 1.91
CA ARG A 126 1.78 -21.87 1.49
C ARG A 126 1.48 -21.29 0.12
N PHE A 127 1.54 -19.98 0.03
CA PHE A 127 1.23 -19.22 -1.17
C PHE A 127 2.42 -18.34 -1.53
N GLU A 128 3.09 -18.66 -2.65
CA GLU A 128 4.34 -18.04 -3.09
C GLU A 128 4.06 -16.92 -4.09
N TYR A 129 4.74 -15.80 -3.90
CA TYR A 129 4.68 -14.62 -4.75
C TYR A 129 6.09 -14.18 -5.10
N THR A 130 6.32 -13.83 -6.36
CA THR A 130 7.52 -13.10 -6.76
C THR A 130 7.29 -11.61 -6.54
N VAL A 131 8.23 -10.97 -5.84
CA VAL A 131 8.25 -9.52 -5.65
C VAL A 131 9.26 -8.90 -6.61
N ASP A 132 8.80 -8.04 -7.53
CA ASP A 132 9.72 -7.23 -8.33
C ASP A 132 10.31 -6.14 -7.47
N ILE A 133 11.61 -5.98 -7.56
CA ILE A 133 12.36 -4.98 -6.81
C ILE A 133 13.31 -4.23 -7.74
N PRO A 134 13.67 -2.97 -7.42
CA PRO A 134 14.68 -2.24 -8.18
C PRO A 134 16.02 -2.96 -8.20
N GLU A 135 16.82 -2.73 -9.25
CA GLU A 135 18.15 -3.32 -9.38
C GLU A 135 19.04 -3.05 -8.14
N GLY A 136 19.62 -4.11 -7.60
CA GLY A 136 20.45 -4.05 -6.38
C GLY A 136 19.65 -3.85 -5.08
N GLY A 137 18.33 -3.82 -5.15
CA GLY A 137 17.46 -3.77 -3.98
C GLY A 137 17.33 -5.12 -3.26
N HIS A 138 16.58 -5.15 -2.18
CA HIS A 138 16.28 -6.37 -1.43
C HIS A 138 15.00 -6.24 -0.61
N LEU A 139 14.48 -7.38 -0.16
CA LEU A 139 13.38 -7.45 0.80
C LEU A 139 13.95 -7.53 2.22
N GLU A 140 13.35 -6.80 3.16
CA GLU A 140 13.71 -6.83 4.57
C GLU A 140 12.47 -7.09 5.43
N MET A 141 12.49 -8.17 6.23
CA MET A 141 11.44 -8.42 7.21
C MET A 141 11.58 -7.44 8.39
N VAL A 142 10.56 -6.65 8.66
CA VAL A 142 10.51 -5.72 9.79
C VAL A 142 9.22 -5.93 10.59
N GLY A 143 9.34 -6.55 11.75
CA GLY A 143 8.18 -6.99 12.52
C GLY A 143 7.42 -8.08 11.76
N THR A 144 6.17 -7.82 11.39
CA THR A 144 5.30 -8.71 10.62
C THR A 144 5.11 -8.24 9.18
N SER A 145 5.83 -7.20 8.76
CA SER A 145 5.77 -6.62 7.41
C SER A 145 7.06 -6.81 6.65
N VAL A 146 7.01 -6.63 5.35
CA VAL A 146 8.17 -6.66 4.47
C VAL A 146 8.39 -5.27 3.89
N LEU A 147 9.60 -4.72 4.03
CA LEU A 147 10.04 -3.53 3.33
C LEU A 147 10.71 -3.92 2.03
N ILE A 148 10.47 -3.14 0.99
CA ILE A 148 11.16 -3.20 -0.30
C ILE A 148 12.14 -2.04 -0.31
N LEU A 149 13.43 -2.36 -0.33
CA LEU A 149 14.52 -1.39 -0.27
C LEU A 149 15.25 -1.34 -1.61
N ASN A 150 15.65 -0.14 -2.03
CA ASN A 150 16.55 0.02 -3.19
C ASN A 150 18.01 -0.26 -2.82
N ALA A 151 18.92 -0.16 -3.80
CA ALA A 151 20.36 -0.40 -3.59
C ALA A 151 21.01 0.54 -2.56
N GLN A 152 20.39 1.69 -2.26
CA GLN A 152 20.87 2.65 -1.26
C GLN A 152 20.31 2.36 0.14
N GLY A 153 19.40 1.38 0.26
CA GLY A 153 18.69 1.06 1.49
C GLY A 153 17.51 1.99 1.79
N ASP A 154 17.09 2.81 0.82
CA ASP A 154 15.88 3.61 0.94
C ASP A 154 14.65 2.73 0.68
N MET A 155 13.58 2.94 1.46
CA MET A 155 12.32 2.25 1.24
C MET A 155 11.62 2.78 -0.01
N VAL A 156 11.33 1.90 -0.95
CA VAL A 156 10.60 2.20 -2.20
C VAL A 156 9.18 1.63 -2.21
N GLY A 157 8.88 0.74 -1.30
CA GLY A 157 7.56 0.16 -1.10
C GLY A 157 7.54 -0.79 0.08
N GLY A 158 6.47 -1.52 0.26
CA GLY A 158 6.38 -2.52 1.31
C GLY A 158 5.08 -3.32 1.25
N ILE A 159 5.09 -4.41 2.00
CA ILE A 159 3.96 -5.32 2.13
C ILE A 159 3.50 -5.28 3.59
N ALA A 160 2.22 -4.97 3.79
CA ALA A 160 1.58 -4.88 5.10
C ALA A 160 1.60 -6.23 5.83
N PRO A 161 1.38 -6.27 7.16
CA PRO A 161 1.29 -7.53 7.88
C PRO A 161 0.33 -8.49 7.23
N ALA A 162 0.71 -9.77 7.14
CA ALA A 162 -0.18 -10.81 6.67
C ALA A 162 -1.45 -10.86 7.53
N TRP A 163 -2.60 -11.02 6.89
CA TRP A 163 -3.84 -11.38 7.58
C TRP A 163 -4.54 -12.53 6.84
N ALA A 164 -5.35 -13.27 7.58
CA ALA A 164 -6.27 -14.23 7.03
C ALA A 164 -7.50 -14.34 7.92
N LYS A 165 -8.68 -14.52 7.32
CA LYS A 165 -9.96 -14.68 8.02
C LYS A 165 -10.76 -15.84 7.45
N ASP A 166 -11.46 -16.53 8.33
CA ASP A 166 -12.40 -17.55 7.94
C ASP A 166 -13.77 -16.97 7.52
N ALA A 167 -14.66 -17.80 7.00
CA ALA A 167 -15.97 -17.38 6.48
C ALA A 167 -16.91 -16.74 7.52
N VAL A 168 -16.61 -16.84 8.81
CA VAL A 168 -17.38 -16.21 9.88
C VAL A 168 -16.64 -15.05 10.54
N GLY A 169 -15.48 -14.66 9.98
CA GLY A 169 -14.70 -13.48 10.37
C GLY A 169 -13.70 -13.73 11.50
N ASN A 170 -13.43 -14.97 11.88
CA ASN A 170 -12.37 -15.27 12.83
C ASN A 170 -10.99 -15.13 12.16
N ASP A 171 -10.01 -14.65 12.92
CA ASP A 171 -8.64 -14.59 12.46
C ASP A 171 -8.05 -16.02 12.30
N VAL A 172 -7.43 -16.27 11.15
CA VAL A 172 -6.64 -17.48 10.88
C VAL A 172 -5.17 -17.13 11.02
N PRO A 173 -4.37 -17.86 11.82
CA PRO A 173 -2.95 -17.55 11.99
C PRO A 173 -2.22 -17.54 10.66
N THR A 174 -1.46 -16.48 10.41
CA THR A 174 -0.69 -16.32 9.16
C THR A 174 0.55 -15.47 9.38
N HIS A 175 1.57 -15.69 8.53
CA HIS A 175 2.81 -14.92 8.56
C HIS A 175 3.52 -14.98 7.19
N TYR A 176 4.53 -14.13 7.02
CA TYR A 176 5.39 -14.16 5.83
C TYR A 176 6.73 -14.82 6.11
N GLU A 177 7.24 -15.49 5.06
CA GLU A 177 8.63 -15.92 4.93
C GLU A 177 9.22 -15.28 3.67
N ILE A 178 10.53 -14.99 3.67
CA ILE A 178 11.24 -14.39 2.53
C ILE A 178 12.41 -15.27 2.15
N ASP A 179 12.55 -15.55 0.85
CA ASP A 179 13.75 -16.14 0.26
C ASP A 179 14.12 -15.37 -1.02
N GLY A 180 15.17 -14.54 -0.93
CA GLY A 180 15.55 -13.63 -2.01
C GLY A 180 14.43 -12.64 -2.35
N VAL A 181 13.80 -12.81 -3.51
CA VAL A 181 12.66 -12.01 -3.99
C VAL A 181 11.32 -12.74 -3.86
N THR A 182 11.34 -13.97 -3.37
CA THR A 182 10.13 -14.75 -3.12
C THR A 182 9.56 -14.42 -1.75
N LEU A 183 8.31 -14.02 -1.72
CA LEU A 183 7.48 -13.87 -0.53
C LEU A 183 6.54 -15.06 -0.43
N THR A 184 6.60 -15.79 0.67
CA THR A 184 5.63 -16.84 0.96
C THR A 184 4.69 -16.38 2.08
N GLN A 185 3.40 -16.34 1.82
CA GLN A 185 2.41 -16.25 2.88
C GLN A 185 2.07 -17.66 3.35
N VAL A 186 2.29 -17.92 4.63
CA VAL A 186 1.90 -19.18 5.29
C VAL A 186 0.59 -18.92 6.01
N VAL A 187 -0.44 -19.70 5.69
CA VAL A 187 -1.77 -19.63 6.30
C VAL A 187 -2.03 -20.93 7.05
N GLU A 188 -2.11 -20.86 8.37
CA GLU A 188 -2.24 -22.06 9.24
C GLU A 188 -3.71 -22.47 9.37
N HIS A 189 -4.35 -22.78 8.25
CA HIS A 189 -5.73 -23.23 8.22
C HIS A 189 -5.86 -24.75 8.33
N ASP A 190 -6.94 -25.21 8.93
CA ASP A 190 -7.28 -26.62 9.09
C ASP A 190 -8.81 -26.83 9.22
N LEU A 191 -9.22 -28.05 9.53
CA LEU A 191 -10.64 -28.43 9.72
C LEU A 191 -11.37 -27.65 10.85
N SER A 192 -10.70 -26.89 11.66
CA SER A 192 -11.31 -26.12 12.77
C SER A 192 -11.88 -24.78 12.33
N PHE A 193 -11.50 -24.30 11.12
CA PHE A 193 -11.96 -23.03 10.56
C PHE A 193 -13.16 -23.19 9.64
N ALA A 194 -13.93 -22.13 9.50
CA ALA A 194 -15.04 -22.08 8.55
C ALA A 194 -14.52 -21.65 7.16
N TYR A 195 -14.85 -22.44 6.13
CA TYR A 195 -14.42 -22.14 4.75
C TYR A 195 -15.49 -21.39 3.96
N PRO A 196 -15.09 -20.55 2.98
CA PRO A 196 -13.70 -20.31 2.56
C PRO A 196 -12.93 -19.46 3.57
N VAL A 197 -11.58 -19.60 3.56
CA VAL A 197 -10.66 -18.71 4.25
C VAL A 197 -10.10 -17.70 3.24
N THR A 198 -10.11 -16.42 3.56
CA THR A 198 -9.53 -15.37 2.71
C THR A 198 -8.26 -14.85 3.36
N ALA A 199 -7.19 -14.77 2.57
CA ALA A 199 -5.89 -14.24 2.97
C ALA A 199 -5.38 -13.25 1.93
N ASP A 200 -4.45 -12.36 2.29
CA ASP A 200 -3.83 -11.42 1.35
C ASP A 200 -2.38 -11.08 1.66
N PRO A 201 -1.51 -10.82 0.69
CA PRO A 201 -0.51 -9.79 0.78
C PRO A 201 -1.03 -8.45 0.23
N TRP A 202 -0.80 -7.37 0.98
CA TRP A 202 -1.13 -6.01 0.59
C TRP A 202 0.13 -5.21 0.26
N LEU A 203 0.33 -4.92 -1.03
CA LEU A 203 1.46 -4.16 -1.57
C LEU A 203 1.13 -2.67 -1.66
N GLY A 204 1.97 -1.81 -1.09
CA GLY A 204 1.85 -0.37 -1.17
C GLY A 204 3.18 0.31 -1.52
N ILE A 205 3.12 1.33 -2.38
CA ILE A 205 4.27 2.15 -2.76
C ILE A 205 4.21 3.54 -2.13
N ASN A 206 3.02 4.12 -2.03
CA ASN A 206 2.83 5.49 -1.60
C ASN A 206 2.45 5.58 -0.13
N LEU A 207 3.24 6.31 0.65
CA LEU A 207 2.92 6.66 2.05
C LEU A 207 1.80 7.72 2.11
N PHE A 208 1.70 8.55 1.07
CA PHE A 208 0.64 9.56 0.97
C PHE A 208 -0.28 9.27 -0.22
N GLY A 209 -1.54 9.01 0.05
CA GLY A 209 -2.57 8.82 -0.98
C GLY A 209 -2.90 10.12 -1.71
N HIS A 210 -2.69 11.27 -1.04
CA HIS A 210 -2.94 12.57 -1.61
C HIS A 210 -1.87 13.58 -1.20
N VAL A 211 -1.32 14.29 -2.19
CA VAL A 211 -0.43 15.44 -1.99
C VAL A 211 -0.90 16.54 -2.93
N ASP A 212 -1.41 17.63 -2.38
CA ASP A 212 -1.84 18.80 -3.14
C ASP A 212 -1.12 20.07 -2.66
N LYS A 213 -1.24 21.10 -3.46
CA LYS A 213 -0.61 22.40 -3.24
C LYS A 213 -1.64 23.50 -3.40
N ASP A 214 -1.67 24.38 -2.44
CA ASP A 214 -2.47 25.60 -2.47
C ASP A 214 -1.68 26.77 -1.85
N THR A 215 -2.39 27.79 -1.43
CA THR A 215 -1.80 28.94 -0.74
C THR A 215 -2.47 29.13 0.62
N TYR A 216 -1.63 29.43 1.62
CA TYR A 216 -2.09 29.91 2.91
C TYR A 216 -1.52 31.32 3.17
N GLY A 217 -2.42 32.29 3.26
CA GLY A 217 -2.04 33.70 3.13
C GLY A 217 -1.58 34.00 1.69
N ASP A 218 -0.37 34.47 1.54
CA ASP A 218 0.27 34.79 0.25
C ASP A 218 1.41 33.82 -0.12
N ARG A 219 1.50 32.68 0.58
CA ARG A 219 2.62 31.75 0.46
C ARG A 219 2.16 30.33 0.14
N PRO A 220 2.99 29.55 -0.55
CA PRO A 220 2.69 28.14 -0.84
C PRO A 220 2.46 27.32 0.44
N ARG A 221 1.50 26.41 0.34
CA ARG A 221 1.23 25.36 1.31
C ARG A 221 1.21 24.01 0.60
N VAL A 222 1.87 23.02 1.19
CA VAL A 222 1.85 21.64 0.73
C VAL A 222 1.06 20.80 1.73
N ASN A 223 -0.02 20.21 1.26
CA ASN A 223 -0.93 19.39 2.04
C ASN A 223 -0.71 17.91 1.65
N ALA A 224 -0.69 17.03 2.64
CA ALA A 224 -0.58 15.60 2.38
C ALA A 224 -1.47 14.81 3.34
N SER A 225 -2.12 13.77 2.82
CA SER A 225 -2.92 12.82 3.60
C SER A 225 -2.33 11.43 3.43
N LEU A 226 -2.12 10.72 4.54
CA LEU A 226 -1.61 9.37 4.50
C LEU A 226 -2.55 8.45 3.70
N SER A 227 -1.97 7.54 2.92
CA SER A 227 -2.68 6.40 2.36
C SER A 227 -3.04 5.40 3.46
N ALA A 228 -3.82 4.37 3.14
CA ALA A 228 -4.06 3.29 4.08
C ALA A 228 -2.75 2.59 4.48
N TRP A 229 -1.85 2.36 3.53
CA TRP A 229 -0.48 1.89 3.78
C TRP A 229 0.30 2.85 4.69
N GLY A 230 0.28 4.16 4.39
CA GLY A 230 0.92 5.19 5.21
C GLY A 230 0.40 5.21 6.64
N TRP A 231 -0.89 4.97 6.87
CA TRP A 231 -1.47 4.82 8.20
C TRP A 231 -0.98 3.59 8.92
N SER A 232 -0.85 2.45 8.23
CA SER A 232 -0.30 1.22 8.78
C SER A 232 1.17 1.41 9.21
N VAL A 233 1.98 2.07 8.37
CA VAL A 233 3.36 2.47 8.70
C VAL A 233 3.38 3.41 9.89
N TYR A 234 2.55 4.47 9.90
CA TYR A 234 2.51 5.47 10.96
C TYR A 234 2.15 4.89 12.34
N SER A 235 1.16 4.00 12.38
CA SER A 235 0.77 3.29 13.61
C SER A 235 1.85 2.35 14.11
N GLY A 236 2.78 1.97 13.25
CA GLY A 236 3.81 0.98 13.51
C GLY A 236 3.33 -0.46 13.42
N ALA A 237 2.06 -0.67 13.05
CA ALA A 237 1.50 -2.00 12.87
C ALA A 237 2.28 -2.80 11.83
N SER A 238 2.68 -2.13 10.74
CA SER A 238 3.40 -2.75 9.64
C SER A 238 4.93 -2.79 9.79
N VAL A 239 5.53 -2.05 10.71
CA VAL A 239 6.99 -1.83 10.67
C VAL A 239 7.68 -2.03 12.03
N GLY A 240 7.11 -2.88 12.87
CA GLY A 240 7.72 -3.24 14.15
C GLY A 240 7.67 -2.14 15.22
N GLY A 241 6.70 -1.26 15.14
CA GLY A 241 6.37 -0.29 16.17
C GLY A 241 6.32 1.17 15.71
N PRO A 242 5.62 2.04 16.47
CA PRO A 242 5.37 3.43 16.08
C PRO A 242 6.64 4.25 15.83
N ALA A 243 7.71 4.02 16.60
CA ALA A 243 8.96 4.76 16.44
C ALA A 243 9.62 4.52 15.08
N LYS A 244 9.60 3.27 14.58
CA LYS A 244 10.12 2.91 13.26
C LYS A 244 9.26 3.52 12.17
N GLY A 245 7.94 3.40 12.28
CA GLY A 245 7.00 3.99 11.31
C GLY A 245 7.12 5.50 11.20
N GLN A 246 7.23 6.20 12.34
CA GLN A 246 7.45 7.63 12.38
C GLN A 246 8.79 8.04 11.72
N GLN A 247 9.83 7.24 11.91
CA GLN A 247 11.12 7.46 11.26
C GLN A 247 11.00 7.31 9.74
N ILE A 248 10.35 6.26 9.25
CA ILE A 248 10.10 6.04 7.81
C ILE A 248 9.35 7.24 7.21
N LEU A 249 8.29 7.71 7.86
CA LEU A 249 7.54 8.87 7.38
C LEU A 249 8.34 10.18 7.42
N ASN A 250 9.27 10.31 8.37
CA ASN A 250 10.15 11.48 8.44
C ASN A 250 11.25 11.47 7.36
N THR A 251 11.62 10.33 6.82
CA THR A 251 12.63 10.17 5.76
C THR A 251 11.98 9.91 4.41
N SER A 252 11.50 8.69 4.18
CA SER A 252 10.89 8.28 2.92
C SER A 252 9.62 9.06 2.60
N GLY A 253 8.79 9.37 3.62
CA GLY A 253 7.61 10.21 3.42
C GLY A 253 7.96 11.65 3.03
N LEU A 254 9.03 12.24 3.58
CA LEU A 254 9.52 13.54 3.11
C LEU A 254 10.01 13.46 1.66
N SER A 255 10.79 12.44 1.33
CA SER A 255 11.26 12.20 -0.05
C SER A 255 10.09 12.09 -1.02
N GLU A 256 9.06 11.31 -0.66
CA GLU A 256 7.85 11.19 -1.47
C GLU A 256 7.13 12.52 -1.68
N VAL A 257 6.95 13.35 -0.64
CA VAL A 257 6.34 14.68 -0.80
C VAL A 257 7.15 15.59 -1.71
N LEU A 258 8.47 15.53 -1.63
CA LEU A 258 9.36 16.31 -2.51
C LEU A 258 9.34 15.81 -3.94
N SER A 259 9.12 14.52 -4.18
CA SER A 259 9.07 13.93 -5.51
C SER A 259 7.75 14.21 -6.24
N ARG A 260 6.69 14.63 -5.53
CA ARG A 260 5.38 14.96 -6.12
C ARG A 260 5.35 16.26 -6.95
N GLY A 261 6.47 16.62 -7.56
CA GLY A 261 6.60 17.68 -8.56
C GLY A 261 7.46 18.87 -8.13
N GLN A 262 7.85 19.69 -9.12
CA GLN A 262 8.74 20.83 -8.95
C GLN A 262 8.20 21.84 -7.92
N ASP A 263 6.90 22.10 -7.93
CA ASP A 263 6.29 23.05 -7.00
C ASP A 263 6.41 22.64 -5.53
N SER A 264 6.41 21.30 -5.26
CA SER A 264 6.67 20.80 -3.90
C SER A 264 8.10 21.13 -3.49
N ARG A 265 9.07 20.83 -4.35
CA ARG A 265 10.49 21.15 -4.11
C ARG A 265 10.69 22.64 -3.91
N ASP A 266 10.09 23.49 -4.74
CA ASP A 266 10.19 24.95 -4.65
C ASP A 266 9.57 25.49 -3.37
N ALA A 267 8.44 24.89 -2.90
CA ALA A 267 7.84 25.26 -1.63
C ALA A 267 8.76 24.96 -0.44
N PHE A 268 9.57 23.91 -0.50
CA PHE A 268 10.53 23.56 0.54
C PHE A 268 11.87 24.28 0.39
N TYR A 269 12.26 24.67 -0.82
CA TYR A 269 13.58 25.23 -1.10
C TYR A 269 13.90 26.47 -0.24
N GLY A 270 15.03 26.40 0.48
CA GLY A 270 15.49 27.48 1.34
C GLY A 270 14.59 27.79 2.54
N LYS A 271 13.69 26.89 2.94
CA LYS A 271 12.71 27.13 4.00
C LYS A 271 12.73 26.03 5.07
N ALA A 272 13.55 26.22 6.10
CA ALA A 272 13.74 25.25 7.18
C ALA A 272 12.43 24.92 7.93
N SER A 273 11.49 25.87 8.04
CA SER A 273 10.20 25.60 8.69
C SER A 273 9.37 24.53 7.99
N MET A 274 9.49 24.36 6.67
CA MET A 274 8.77 23.32 5.92
C MET A 274 9.23 21.92 6.36
N TYR A 275 10.54 21.73 6.48
CA TYR A 275 11.13 20.49 6.98
C TYR A 275 10.78 20.22 8.45
N SER A 276 10.81 21.27 9.28
CA SER A 276 10.44 21.17 10.70
C SER A 276 8.97 20.79 10.89
N GLN A 277 8.08 21.30 10.05
CA GLN A 277 6.67 20.92 10.05
C GLN A 277 6.49 19.47 9.60
N CYS A 278 7.22 19.03 8.58
CA CYS A 278 7.19 17.63 8.13
C CYS A 278 7.63 16.69 9.26
N ALA A 279 8.77 16.94 9.88
CA ALA A 279 9.27 16.14 11.01
C ALA A 279 8.29 16.14 12.18
N CYS A 280 7.67 17.28 12.50
CA CYS A 280 6.69 17.38 13.57
C CYS A 280 5.45 16.53 13.29
N HIS A 281 4.92 16.54 12.08
CA HIS A 281 3.80 15.68 11.69
C HIS A 281 4.19 14.21 11.73
N ALA A 282 5.33 13.85 11.16
CA ALA A 282 5.81 12.46 11.13
C ALA A 282 6.08 11.88 12.53
N LEU A 283 6.63 12.69 13.43
CA LEU A 283 7.10 12.23 14.74
C LEU A 283 6.10 12.43 15.88
N GLY A 284 5.03 13.20 15.69
CA GLY A 284 4.16 13.53 16.81
C GLY A 284 2.69 13.80 16.53
N ALA A 285 2.27 14.04 15.29
CA ALA A 285 0.90 14.48 15.02
C ALA A 285 -0.10 13.33 14.83
N VAL A 286 -0.24 12.49 15.84
CA VAL A 286 -1.03 11.23 15.84
C VAL A 286 -2.50 11.39 15.41
N ALA A 287 -3.06 12.61 15.48
CA ALA A 287 -4.49 12.86 15.24
C ALA A 287 -4.73 13.81 14.05
N ALA A 288 -3.71 14.19 13.31
CA ALA A 288 -3.87 15.08 12.17
C ALA A 288 -4.31 14.30 10.93
N GLY A 289 -5.52 14.55 10.44
CA GLY A 289 -6.01 13.95 9.21
C GLY A 289 -5.16 14.38 8.01
N GLN A 290 -5.04 15.68 7.76
CA GLN A 290 -4.21 16.24 6.71
C GLN A 290 -2.98 16.95 7.30
N TRP A 291 -1.82 16.67 6.75
CA TRP A 291 -0.54 17.27 7.15
C TRP A 291 -0.28 18.51 6.31
N ASN A 292 -0.56 19.69 6.88
CA ASN A 292 -0.35 20.96 6.21
C ASN A 292 1.04 21.50 6.52
N ARG A 293 1.80 21.80 5.48
CA ARG A 293 3.14 22.39 5.57
C ARG A 293 3.09 23.77 4.96
N GLU A 294 3.11 24.79 5.80
CA GLU A 294 2.83 26.18 5.46
C GLU A 294 4.13 27.01 5.37
N ARG A 295 4.49 27.43 4.15
CA ARG A 295 5.73 28.19 3.91
C ARG A 295 5.75 29.56 4.62
N ILE A 296 4.59 30.11 4.95
CA ILE A 296 4.47 31.39 5.68
C ILE A 296 5.03 31.29 7.10
N ARG A 297 5.07 30.10 7.70
CA ARG A 297 5.53 29.95 9.09
C ARG A 297 6.99 30.32 9.25
N PRO A 298 7.38 30.96 10.37
CA PRO A 298 8.77 31.32 10.64
C PRO A 298 9.64 30.05 10.79
N ASN A 299 10.93 30.20 10.52
CA ASN A 299 11.89 29.13 10.81
C ASN A 299 12.08 29.03 12.33
N LEU A 300 11.55 27.97 12.91
CA LEU A 300 11.71 27.72 14.34
C LEU A 300 13.00 26.92 14.58
N THR A 301 13.73 27.33 15.62
CA THR A 301 14.94 26.65 16.09
C THR A 301 14.66 25.69 17.24
N VAL A 302 13.38 25.48 17.56
CA VAL A 302 12.93 24.60 18.65
C VAL A 302 12.81 23.15 18.19
N PRO A 303 13.00 22.17 19.08
CA PRO A 303 12.75 20.77 18.78
C PRO A 303 11.31 20.51 18.33
N TRP A 304 11.10 19.47 17.53
CA TRP A 304 9.77 19.09 17.02
C TRP A 304 8.75 18.87 18.16
N THR A 305 9.18 18.35 19.31
CA THR A 305 8.34 18.16 20.50
C THR A 305 7.76 19.47 21.02
N THR A 306 8.57 20.52 21.08
CA THR A 306 8.14 21.86 21.47
C THR A 306 7.22 22.46 20.40
N ASN A 307 7.53 22.24 19.12
CA ASN A 307 6.69 22.69 18.02
C ASN A 307 5.31 22.01 18.06
N LEU A 308 5.27 20.70 18.35
CA LEU A 308 4.01 19.96 18.52
C LEU A 308 3.19 20.50 19.69
N ALA A 309 3.80 20.57 20.87
CA ALA A 309 3.10 20.94 22.11
C ALA A 309 2.53 22.37 22.06
N ASN A 310 3.30 23.30 21.52
CA ASN A 310 2.95 24.73 21.56
C ASN A 310 2.26 25.23 20.29
N HIS A 311 2.49 24.57 19.15
CA HIS A 311 2.11 25.11 17.84
C HIS A 311 1.38 24.10 16.95
N ARG A 312 1.11 22.87 17.41
CA ARG A 312 0.46 21.81 16.62
C ARG A 312 1.12 21.63 15.25
N CYS A 313 2.45 21.61 15.23
CA CYS A 313 3.33 21.54 14.05
C CYS A 313 3.35 22.77 13.14
N ASN A 314 2.39 23.68 13.25
CA ASN A 314 2.29 24.91 12.43
C ASN A 314 2.48 26.16 13.29
N GLY A 315 3.72 26.47 13.64
CA GLY A 315 4.07 27.62 14.46
C GLY A 315 3.46 28.93 13.95
N ASN A 316 2.85 29.70 14.85
CA ASN A 316 2.12 30.91 14.49
C ASN A 316 3.06 32.10 14.36
N HIS A 317 2.79 33.05 13.43
CA HIS A 317 3.52 34.31 13.27
C HIS A 317 3.52 35.16 14.53
N SER A 318 2.43 35.14 15.27
CA SER A 318 2.30 35.93 16.52
C SER A 318 3.17 35.42 17.68
N ASN A 319 3.62 34.17 17.61
CA ASN A 319 4.47 33.54 18.62
C ASN A 319 5.90 33.30 18.11
N GLY A 320 6.25 33.87 16.96
CA GLY A 320 7.53 33.71 16.28
C GLY A 320 8.70 34.47 16.90
N GLY A 321 8.58 34.85 18.08
CA GLY A 321 9.62 35.42 18.86
C GLY A 321 9.83 34.64 20.14
N VAL A 322 10.32 33.42 20.02
CA VAL A 322 11.15 32.79 21.07
C VAL A 322 11.88 31.62 20.42
#